data_9f6a1cb76ba00a43cd0e2b0b0720f596
#
_entry.id   9f6a1cb76ba00a43cd0e2b0b0720f596
#
_cell.length_a   1.000
_cell.length_b   1.000
_cell.length_c   1.000
_cell.angle_alpha   90.00
_cell.angle_beta   90.00
_cell.angle_gamma   90.00
#
_symmetry.space_group_name_H-M   'P 1'
#
loop_
_entity.id
_entity.type
_entity.pdbx_description
1 polymer ?
#
loop_
_entity_poly.entity_id
_entity_poly.type
_entity_poly.pdbx_seq_one_letter_code
_entity_poly.pdbx_strand_id
1 'polypeptide(L)'
;MQVSGMTYAIDSRVPSGVVVDAKGNFVEVKGERRVKDVMVGGKPIDLNGKYTVCGSNYILKDGGNGLVMFKQSRLLKDGVMMDVDAIMEYVQNHLNAKIKEGYENPYGAGRIVIK
;
A
#
# COMPACT_ATOMS: atom_id res chain seq x y z
N MET A 1 -3.47 2.74 -3.95
CA MET A 1 -2.24 1.92 -3.86
C MET A 1 -2.65 0.50 -3.51
N GLN A 2 -2.23 -0.50 -4.27
CA GLN A 2 -2.49 -1.89 -3.94
C GLN A 2 -1.59 -2.34 -2.79
N VAL A 3 -2.09 -3.24 -1.95
CA VAL A 3 -1.41 -3.67 -0.74
C VAL A 3 -1.38 -5.20 -0.61
N SER A 4 -0.37 -5.71 0.10
CA SER A 4 -0.29 -7.09 0.55
C SER A 4 0.08 -7.09 2.04
N GLY A 5 -0.33 -8.11 2.78
CA GLY A 5 -0.11 -8.20 4.23
C GLY A 5 -1.03 -7.29 5.07
N MET A 6 -1.88 -6.49 4.44
CA MET A 6 -2.88 -5.68 5.14
C MET A 6 -4.20 -5.64 4.38
N THR A 7 -5.27 -5.34 5.10
CA THR A 7 -6.61 -5.08 4.56
C THR A 7 -7.18 -3.82 5.17
N TYR A 8 -8.07 -3.14 4.43
CA TYR A 8 -8.80 -1.98 4.94
C TYR A 8 -10.07 -1.70 4.14
N ALA A 9 -10.97 -0.94 4.73
CA ALA A 9 -12.14 -0.41 4.05
C ALA A 9 -11.98 1.08 3.75
N ILE A 10 -12.58 1.53 2.65
CA ILE A 10 -12.73 2.95 2.30
C ILE A 10 -14.21 3.29 2.35
N ASP A 11 -14.60 4.17 3.24
CA ASP A 11 -15.95 4.76 3.24
C ASP A 11 -16.00 5.89 2.20
N SER A 12 -16.62 5.61 1.06
CA SER A 12 -16.71 6.57 -0.05
C SER A 12 -17.63 7.78 0.24
N ARG A 13 -18.49 7.67 1.26
CA ARG A 13 -19.38 8.76 1.72
C ARG A 13 -18.61 9.83 2.49
N VAL A 14 -17.45 9.46 3.06
CA VAL A 14 -16.56 10.41 3.74
C VAL A 14 -15.67 11.10 2.70
N PRO A 15 -15.72 12.44 2.57
CA PRO A 15 -14.86 13.18 1.65
C PRO A 15 -13.37 12.93 1.92
N SER A 16 -12.52 13.10 0.91
CA SER A 16 -11.07 13.03 1.13
C SER A 16 -10.62 14.22 1.98
N GLY A 17 -10.09 13.93 3.16
CA GLY A 17 -9.46 14.92 4.04
C GLY A 17 -7.97 15.15 3.75
N VAL A 18 -7.43 14.60 2.67
CA VAL A 18 -6.02 14.78 2.31
C VAL A 18 -5.76 16.21 1.90
N VAL A 19 -4.80 16.84 2.58
CA VAL A 19 -4.29 18.18 2.26
C VAL A 19 -2.93 18.00 1.58
N VAL A 20 -2.75 18.70 0.47
CA VAL A 20 -1.49 18.71 -0.29
C VAL A 20 -0.96 20.15 -0.42
N ASP A 21 0.36 20.29 -0.58
CA ASP A 21 1.00 21.56 -0.88
C ASP A 21 0.80 21.97 -2.36
N ALA A 22 1.33 23.13 -2.73
CA ALA A 22 1.26 23.65 -4.11
C ALA A 22 1.94 22.74 -5.16
N LYS A 23 2.77 21.78 -4.73
CA LYS A 23 3.45 20.81 -5.58
C LYS A 23 2.75 19.45 -5.60
N GLY A 24 1.62 19.32 -4.89
CA GLY A 24 0.89 18.06 -4.76
C GLY A 24 1.47 17.08 -3.73
N ASN A 25 2.39 17.52 -2.87
CA ASN A 25 2.92 16.66 -1.82
C ASN A 25 1.95 16.60 -0.64
N PHE A 26 1.84 15.43 -0.04
CA PHE A 26 1.06 15.22 1.17
C PHE A 26 1.55 16.12 2.32
N VAL A 27 0.61 16.77 2.98
CA VAL A 27 0.86 17.58 4.19
C VAL A 27 0.23 16.90 5.40
N GLU A 28 -1.07 16.69 5.38
CA GLU A 28 -1.81 16.11 6.51
C GLU A 28 -3.15 15.51 6.06
N VAL A 29 -3.85 14.90 6.99
CA VAL A 29 -5.27 14.54 6.81
C VAL A 29 -6.11 15.35 7.80
N LYS A 30 -7.07 16.12 7.29
CA LYS A 30 -8.06 16.88 8.08
C LYS A 30 -9.41 16.19 8.08
N GLY A 31 -10.12 16.37 9.19
CA GLY A 31 -11.48 15.85 9.34
C GLY A 31 -11.54 14.34 9.56
N GLU A 32 -12.69 13.77 9.22
CA GLU A 32 -12.93 12.35 9.38
C GLU A 32 -12.09 11.52 8.41
N ARG A 33 -11.50 10.44 8.91
CA ARG A 33 -10.72 9.52 8.08
C ARG A 33 -11.65 8.55 7.35
N ARG A 34 -11.54 8.51 6.03
CA ARG A 34 -12.31 7.59 5.19
C ARG A 34 -11.79 6.15 5.18
N VAL A 35 -10.55 5.93 5.60
CA VAL A 35 -9.97 4.60 5.73
C VAL A 35 -10.32 4.05 7.10
N LYS A 36 -10.96 2.88 7.12
CA LYS A 36 -11.50 2.19 8.31
C LYS A 36 -11.01 0.74 8.34
N ASP A 37 -11.18 0.09 9.47
CA ASP A 37 -10.99 -1.36 9.62
C ASP A 37 -9.62 -1.85 9.14
N VAL A 38 -8.57 -1.09 9.43
CA VAL A 38 -7.21 -1.43 8.99
C VAL A 38 -6.69 -2.62 9.78
N MET A 39 -6.35 -3.70 9.08
CA MET A 39 -5.76 -4.91 9.64
C MET A 39 -4.38 -5.13 9.04
N VAL A 40 -3.43 -5.55 9.86
CA VAL A 40 -2.08 -5.94 9.43
C VAL A 40 -1.80 -7.36 9.93
N GLY A 41 -1.48 -8.28 9.01
CA GLY A 41 -1.30 -9.69 9.38
C GLY A 41 -2.53 -10.32 10.05
N GLY A 42 -3.74 -9.89 9.69
CA GLY A 42 -4.99 -10.37 10.28
C GLY A 42 -5.34 -9.80 11.65
N LYS A 43 -4.59 -8.83 12.16
CA LYS A 43 -4.85 -8.16 13.45
C LYS A 43 -5.14 -6.67 13.23
N PRO A 44 -5.97 -6.02 14.06
CA PRO A 44 -6.14 -4.58 14.02
C PRO A 44 -4.80 -3.85 14.08
N ILE A 45 -4.65 -2.78 13.29
CA ILE A 45 -3.42 -2.00 13.31
C ILE A 45 -3.21 -1.37 14.70
N ASP A 46 -2.01 -1.52 15.24
CA ASP A 46 -1.58 -0.76 16.41
C ASP A 46 -0.99 0.59 15.94
N LEU A 47 -1.64 1.69 16.28
CA LEU A 47 -1.21 3.04 15.88
C LEU A 47 0.13 3.45 16.51
N ASN A 48 0.54 2.82 17.59
CA ASN A 48 1.84 3.03 18.23
C ASN A 48 2.87 1.96 17.79
N GLY A 49 2.42 0.99 16.99
CA GLY A 49 3.25 -0.10 16.50
C GLY A 49 4.25 0.35 15.43
N LYS A 50 5.34 -0.40 15.31
CA LYS A 50 6.31 -0.22 14.23
C LYS A 50 6.11 -1.33 13.20
N TYR A 51 6.01 -0.94 11.94
CA TYR A 51 5.80 -1.84 10.82
C TYR A 51 6.90 -1.68 9.78
N THR A 52 7.29 -2.76 9.15
CA THR A 52 8.17 -2.73 7.98
C THR A 52 7.33 -2.80 6.72
N VAL A 53 7.59 -1.88 5.80
CA VAL A 53 6.91 -1.81 4.50
C VAL A 53 7.94 -2.06 3.40
N CYS A 54 7.56 -2.89 2.44
CA CYS A 54 8.31 -3.11 1.22
C CYS A 54 7.52 -2.55 0.03
N GLY A 55 8.20 -1.99 -0.94
CA GLY A 55 7.57 -1.45 -2.15
C GLY A 55 8.58 -0.76 -3.05
N SER A 56 8.10 -0.13 -4.10
CA SER A 56 8.93 0.60 -5.05
C SER A 56 9.73 1.73 -4.35
N ASN A 57 11.01 1.87 -4.70
CA ASN A 57 11.86 2.96 -4.21
C ASN A 57 11.29 4.33 -4.62
N TYR A 58 10.70 4.44 -5.80
CA TYR A 58 10.01 5.65 -6.25
C TYR A 58 8.96 6.13 -5.22
N ILE A 59 8.19 5.23 -4.62
CA ILE A 59 7.18 5.58 -3.61
C ILE A 59 7.81 5.74 -2.22
N LEU A 60 8.54 4.71 -1.75
CA LEU A 60 8.94 4.63 -0.35
C LEU A 60 10.17 5.46 -0.03
N LYS A 61 11.13 5.55 -0.96
CA LYS A 61 12.38 6.29 -0.78
C LYS A 61 12.24 7.73 -1.28
N ASP A 62 11.69 7.91 -2.50
CA ASP A 62 11.67 9.19 -3.18
C ASP A 62 10.38 10.01 -2.92
N GLY A 63 9.36 9.40 -2.30
CA GLY A 63 8.08 10.05 -2.01
C GLY A 63 7.29 10.36 -3.27
N GLY A 64 7.41 9.52 -4.29
CA GLY A 64 6.70 9.67 -5.55
C GLY A 64 5.18 9.77 -5.38
N ASN A 65 4.51 10.38 -6.35
CA ASN A 65 3.08 10.70 -6.30
C ASN A 65 2.65 11.51 -5.06
N GLY A 66 3.55 12.34 -4.53
CA GLY A 66 3.29 13.18 -3.37
C GLY A 66 3.30 12.45 -2.01
N LEU A 67 3.69 11.17 -1.97
CA LEU A 67 3.70 10.34 -0.76
C LEU A 67 4.97 10.58 0.09
N VAL A 68 5.29 11.84 0.33
CA VAL A 68 6.52 12.29 1.00
C VAL A 68 6.62 11.83 2.46
N MET A 69 5.52 11.39 3.09
CA MET A 69 5.53 10.89 4.46
C MET A 69 6.44 9.66 4.62
N PHE A 70 6.65 8.87 3.58
CA PHE A 70 7.54 7.71 3.64
C PHE A 70 9.02 8.07 3.72
N LYS A 71 9.43 9.25 3.22
CA LYS A 71 10.83 9.71 3.25
C LYS A 71 11.40 9.88 4.67
N GLN A 72 10.53 10.01 5.67
CA GLN A 72 10.93 10.12 7.07
C GLN A 72 11.15 8.75 7.74
N SER A 73 10.83 7.66 7.03
CA SER A 73 10.98 6.31 7.54
C SER A 73 12.44 5.84 7.44
N ARG A 74 12.86 4.98 8.39
CA ARG A 74 14.18 4.38 8.34
C ARG A 74 14.28 3.42 7.16
N LEU A 75 15.18 3.69 6.22
CA LEU A 75 15.51 2.78 5.14
C LEU A 75 16.29 1.57 5.69
N LEU A 76 15.76 0.37 5.50
CA LEU A 76 16.38 -0.88 5.95
C LEU A 76 17.20 -1.56 4.85
N LYS A 77 16.65 -1.60 3.63
CA LYS A 77 17.31 -2.15 2.44
C LYS A 77 16.88 -1.33 1.21
N ASP A 78 17.78 -1.17 0.25
CA ASP A 78 17.55 -0.49 -1.02
C ASP A 78 18.05 -1.37 -2.17
N GLY A 79 17.44 -1.27 -3.35
CA GLY A 79 17.88 -1.99 -4.54
C GLY A 79 17.87 -3.52 -4.40
N VAL A 80 16.88 -4.08 -3.69
CA VAL A 80 16.83 -5.53 -3.40
C VAL A 80 16.63 -6.34 -4.69
N MET A 81 15.72 -5.91 -5.56
CA MET A 81 15.48 -6.48 -6.90
C MET A 81 14.64 -5.51 -7.74
N MET A 82 14.60 -5.75 -9.03
CA MET A 82 13.68 -5.03 -9.92
C MET A 82 12.25 -5.53 -9.68
N ASP A 83 11.26 -4.66 -9.92
CA ASP A 83 9.86 -5.01 -9.77
C ASP A 83 9.42 -6.14 -10.72
N VAL A 84 9.93 -6.13 -11.94
CA VAL A 84 9.70 -7.21 -12.91
C VAL A 84 10.25 -8.54 -12.41
N ASP A 85 11.44 -8.55 -11.80
CA ASP A 85 12.05 -9.77 -11.26
C ASP A 85 11.24 -10.32 -10.09
N ALA A 86 10.72 -9.44 -9.22
CA ALA A 86 9.84 -9.83 -8.12
C ALA A 86 8.55 -10.50 -8.62
N ILE A 87 7.95 -9.97 -9.70
CA ILE A 87 6.77 -10.57 -10.31
C ILE A 87 7.12 -11.93 -10.95
N MET A 88 8.22 -12.01 -11.69
CA MET A 88 8.66 -13.26 -12.32
C MET A 88 8.97 -14.34 -11.30
N GLU A 89 9.70 -13.99 -10.24
CA GLU A 89 9.99 -14.90 -9.13
C GLU A 89 8.70 -15.42 -8.48
N TYR A 90 7.74 -14.53 -8.21
CA TYR A 90 6.46 -14.93 -7.64
C TYR A 90 5.69 -15.89 -8.56
N VAL A 91 5.60 -15.60 -9.85
CA VAL A 91 4.92 -16.48 -10.82
C VAL A 91 5.61 -17.83 -10.92
N GLN A 92 6.92 -17.86 -11.00
CA GLN A 92 7.68 -19.10 -11.13
C GLN A 92 7.63 -19.96 -9.86
N ASN A 93 7.92 -19.35 -8.70
CA ASN A 93 8.18 -20.09 -7.47
C ASN A 93 6.92 -20.34 -6.63
N HIS A 94 5.91 -19.47 -6.73
CA HIS A 94 4.69 -19.58 -5.94
C HIS A 94 3.45 -19.97 -6.74
N LEU A 95 3.44 -19.70 -8.04
CA LEU A 95 2.31 -20.05 -8.91
C LEU A 95 2.62 -21.20 -9.86
N ASN A 96 3.80 -21.85 -9.75
CA ASN A 96 4.26 -22.91 -10.64
C ASN A 96 4.17 -22.52 -12.14
N ALA A 97 4.62 -21.29 -12.45
CA ALA A 97 4.59 -20.68 -13.78
C ALA A 97 3.18 -20.61 -14.43
N LYS A 98 2.10 -20.66 -13.63
CA LYS A 98 0.72 -20.59 -14.13
C LYS A 98 -0.08 -19.54 -13.34
N ILE A 99 -0.62 -18.57 -14.04
CA ILE A 99 -1.60 -17.65 -13.46
C ILE A 99 -2.95 -18.35 -13.47
N LYS A 100 -3.47 -18.62 -12.27
CA LYS A 100 -4.74 -19.34 -12.06
C LYS A 100 -5.93 -18.37 -12.04
N GLU A 101 -7.14 -18.92 -12.13
CA GLU A 101 -8.44 -18.23 -12.17
C GLU A 101 -8.65 -17.16 -11.09
N GLY A 102 -8.05 -17.28 -9.91
CA GLY A 102 -8.17 -16.27 -8.84
C GLY A 102 -7.61 -14.87 -9.17
N TYR A 103 -6.90 -14.71 -10.28
CA TYR A 103 -6.36 -13.44 -10.75
C TYR A 103 -7.21 -12.76 -11.83
N GLU A 104 -8.31 -13.38 -12.24
CA GLU A 104 -9.21 -12.85 -13.27
C GLU A 104 -10.08 -11.70 -12.76
N ASN A 105 -10.25 -11.60 -11.44
CA ASN A 105 -11.07 -10.56 -10.85
C ASN A 105 -10.32 -9.21 -10.83
N PRO A 106 -10.70 -8.24 -11.71
CA PRO A 106 -10.04 -6.93 -11.76
C PRO A 106 -10.30 -6.09 -10.51
N TYR A 107 -11.30 -6.44 -9.70
CA TYR A 107 -11.64 -5.73 -8.45
C TYR A 107 -10.83 -6.22 -7.24
N GLY A 108 -9.88 -7.15 -7.46
CA GLY A 108 -8.93 -7.62 -6.46
C GLY A 108 -9.46 -8.74 -5.57
N ALA A 109 -8.68 -9.07 -4.54
CA ALA A 109 -8.90 -10.20 -3.65
C ALA A 109 -9.55 -9.79 -2.30
N GLY A 110 -10.34 -8.73 -2.26
CA GLY A 110 -11.02 -8.25 -1.05
C GLY A 110 -10.11 -7.59 -0.01
N ARG A 111 -8.85 -7.32 -0.34
CA ARG A 111 -7.94 -6.62 0.59
C ARG A 111 -8.32 -5.15 0.81
N ILE A 112 -8.95 -4.56 -0.18
CA ILE A 112 -9.46 -3.19 -0.14
C ILE A 112 -10.94 -3.25 -0.46
N VAL A 113 -11.77 -2.86 0.50
CA VAL A 113 -13.23 -2.83 0.35
C VAL A 113 -13.69 -1.39 0.28
N ILE A 114 -14.48 -1.06 -0.73
CA ILE A 114 -15.12 0.27 -0.88
C ILE A 114 -16.57 0.12 -0.41
N LYS A 115 -16.96 0.93 0.56
CA LYS A 115 -18.30 0.96 1.15
C LYS A 115 -19.00 2.27 0.78
#